data_76475db0aa7ba784b0d79d3f41403ad8
#
_entry.id   76475db0aa7ba784b0d79d3f41403ad8
#
_cell.length_a   1.000
_cell.length_b   1.000
_cell.length_c   1.000
_cell.angle_alpha   90.00
_cell.angle_beta   90.00
_cell.angle_gamma   90.00
#
_symmetry.space_group_name_H-M   'P 1'
#
loop_
_entity.id
_entity.type
_entity.pdbx_description
1 polymer ?
#
loop_
_entity_poly.entity_id
_entity_poly.type
_entity_poly.pdbx_seq_one_letter_code
_entity_poly.pdbx_strand_id
1 'polypeptide(L)'
;EKIDVVIAVGGDGTVNECAKTLVNSKTALGVIPSGSGNGFAYHIGMKKKIVDAINQLNNCTISTIDSCTANENVFVNVSGIGFDAHIANLFSTLKNRGFFNYIKLITKEVFAYESTNYKLQFEGKVMQTKAYLIAFANASQYGNDFRISPNAKLNDGLIDFVIVKKFAKWKIPLFLLQIISGKIHLSKYVEIIKTKEMRIKTTNTLVHLDGEPITLS
;
A
#
# COMPACT_ATOMS: atom_id res chain seq x y z
N GLU A 1 -23.20 -19.88 -13.72
CA GLU A 1 -21.97 -20.71 -13.68
C GLU A 1 -21.26 -20.46 -12.36
N LYS A 2 -20.72 -21.52 -11.75
CA LYS A 2 -19.94 -21.41 -10.53
C LYS A 2 -18.47 -21.24 -10.93
N ILE A 3 -17.89 -20.07 -10.59
CA ILE A 3 -16.48 -19.78 -10.84
C ILE A 3 -15.71 -20.04 -9.55
N ASP A 4 -14.72 -20.93 -9.59
CA ASP A 4 -13.92 -21.28 -8.42
C ASP A 4 -12.70 -20.35 -8.29
N VAL A 5 -12.16 -19.86 -9.40
CA VAL A 5 -10.98 -18.97 -9.41
C VAL A 5 -11.13 -17.87 -10.45
N VAL A 6 -10.80 -16.64 -10.07
CA VAL A 6 -10.58 -15.51 -10.97
C VAL A 6 -9.09 -15.19 -10.99
N ILE A 7 -8.49 -14.98 -12.14
CA ILE A 7 -7.09 -14.62 -12.27
C ILE A 7 -6.98 -13.18 -12.75
N ALA A 8 -6.49 -12.30 -11.89
CA ALA A 8 -6.16 -10.92 -12.23
C ALA A 8 -4.81 -10.86 -12.95
N VAL A 9 -4.81 -10.50 -14.23
CA VAL A 9 -3.59 -10.26 -15.02
C VAL A 9 -3.39 -8.75 -15.12
N GLY A 10 -2.53 -8.18 -14.28
CA GLY A 10 -2.39 -6.73 -14.21
C GLY A 10 -1.52 -6.23 -13.08
N GLY A 11 -1.67 -4.96 -12.76
CA GLY A 11 -1.07 -4.29 -11.60
C GLY A 11 -2.01 -4.26 -10.39
N ASP A 12 -1.60 -3.49 -9.36
CA ASP A 12 -2.33 -3.40 -8.08
C ASP A 12 -3.77 -2.88 -8.26
N GLY A 13 -4.03 -1.96 -9.19
CA GLY A 13 -5.38 -1.49 -9.51
C GLY A 13 -6.29 -2.62 -10.02
N THR A 14 -5.82 -3.44 -10.97
CA THR A 14 -6.57 -4.60 -11.49
C THR A 14 -6.84 -5.62 -10.38
N VAL A 15 -5.84 -5.87 -9.51
CA VAL A 15 -5.99 -6.75 -8.36
C VAL A 15 -7.05 -6.21 -7.41
N ASN A 16 -7.03 -4.91 -7.11
CA ASN A 16 -8.01 -4.26 -6.25
C ASN A 16 -9.44 -4.34 -6.82
N GLU A 17 -9.63 -4.08 -8.11
CA GLU A 17 -10.94 -4.19 -8.78
C GLU A 17 -11.50 -5.61 -8.69
N CYS A 18 -10.67 -6.63 -8.95
CA CYS A 18 -11.08 -8.03 -8.78
C CYS A 18 -11.37 -8.34 -7.31
N ALA A 19 -10.50 -7.96 -6.39
CA ALA A 19 -10.64 -8.24 -4.97
C ALA A 19 -11.94 -7.66 -4.39
N LYS A 20 -12.29 -6.41 -4.73
CA LYS A 20 -13.54 -5.75 -4.28
C LYS A 20 -14.80 -6.59 -4.58
N THR A 21 -14.82 -7.25 -5.73
CA THR A 21 -15.96 -8.07 -6.14
C THR A 21 -15.98 -9.45 -5.49
N LEU A 22 -14.83 -9.90 -4.97
CA LEU A 22 -14.65 -11.23 -4.41
C LEU A 22 -14.67 -11.27 -2.87
N VAL A 23 -14.75 -10.10 -2.21
CA VAL A 23 -14.86 -10.03 -0.74
C VAL A 23 -16.06 -10.86 -0.27
N ASN A 24 -15.85 -11.69 0.76
CA ASN A 24 -16.83 -12.61 1.31
C ASN A 24 -17.35 -13.67 0.32
N SER A 25 -16.74 -13.85 -0.84
CA SER A 25 -17.08 -14.93 -1.77
C SER A 25 -16.25 -16.18 -1.49
N LYS A 26 -16.65 -17.30 -2.11
CA LYS A 26 -15.87 -18.56 -2.11
C LYS A 26 -14.91 -18.65 -3.30
N THR A 27 -14.95 -17.69 -4.22
CA THR A 27 -14.11 -17.65 -5.41
C THR A 27 -12.73 -17.15 -5.05
N ALA A 28 -11.69 -17.90 -5.36
CA ALA A 28 -10.32 -17.51 -5.10
C ALA A 28 -9.82 -16.48 -6.13
N LEU A 29 -8.90 -15.60 -5.71
CA LEU A 29 -8.20 -14.65 -6.56
C LEU A 29 -6.78 -15.13 -6.81
N GLY A 30 -6.45 -15.46 -8.05
CA GLY A 30 -5.07 -15.64 -8.53
C GLY A 30 -4.54 -14.33 -9.12
N VAL A 31 -3.22 -14.13 -9.08
CA VAL A 31 -2.59 -12.90 -9.58
C VAL A 31 -1.42 -13.22 -10.49
N ILE A 32 -1.41 -12.61 -11.68
CA ILE A 32 -0.25 -12.61 -12.61
C ILE A 32 0.24 -11.16 -12.70
N PRO A 33 1.43 -10.83 -12.16
CA PRO A 33 1.94 -9.46 -12.13
C PRO A 33 2.29 -8.97 -13.53
N SER A 34 1.59 -7.94 -14.01
CA SER A 34 1.82 -7.32 -15.31
C SER A 34 1.76 -5.78 -15.25
N GLY A 35 1.73 -5.20 -14.05
CA GLY A 35 1.76 -3.76 -13.82
C GLY A 35 3.16 -3.22 -13.55
N SER A 36 3.26 -1.93 -13.26
CA SER A 36 4.52 -1.24 -12.96
C SER A 36 5.00 -1.43 -11.52
N GLY A 37 4.11 -1.71 -10.55
CA GLY A 37 4.44 -1.88 -9.13
C GLY A 37 4.32 -3.32 -8.65
N ASN A 38 3.13 -3.89 -8.78
CA ASN A 38 2.76 -5.26 -8.41
C ASN A 38 3.02 -5.61 -6.94
N GLY A 39 2.74 -4.65 -6.03
CA GLY A 39 3.05 -4.78 -4.60
C GLY A 39 2.37 -5.96 -3.95
N PHE A 40 1.07 -6.14 -4.18
CA PHE A 40 0.32 -7.27 -3.66
C PHE A 40 0.86 -8.61 -4.20
N ALA A 41 1.07 -8.72 -5.51
CA ALA A 41 1.59 -9.93 -6.13
C ALA A 41 2.94 -10.35 -5.55
N TYR A 42 3.86 -9.39 -5.37
CA TYR A 42 5.18 -9.69 -4.81
C TYR A 42 5.14 -9.97 -3.31
N HIS A 43 4.18 -9.39 -2.58
CA HIS A 43 3.97 -9.73 -1.17
C HIS A 43 3.55 -11.20 -0.99
N ILE A 44 2.66 -11.71 -1.83
CA ILE A 44 2.25 -13.12 -1.82
C ILE A 44 3.25 -14.07 -2.50
N GLY A 45 4.42 -13.56 -2.90
CA GLY A 45 5.52 -14.37 -3.43
C GLY A 45 5.41 -14.73 -4.91
N MET A 46 4.56 -14.04 -5.70
CA MET A 46 4.47 -14.27 -7.14
C MET A 46 5.78 -13.93 -7.86
N LYS A 47 6.14 -14.74 -8.85
CA LYS A 47 7.35 -14.53 -9.67
C LYS A 47 7.19 -13.30 -10.57
N LYS A 48 8.31 -12.57 -10.80
CA LYS A 48 8.32 -11.34 -11.62
C LYS A 48 8.08 -11.62 -13.11
N LYS A 49 8.54 -12.77 -13.62
CA LYS A 49 8.33 -13.16 -15.02
C LYS A 49 6.95 -13.81 -15.18
N ILE A 50 6.19 -13.38 -16.18
CA ILE A 50 4.81 -13.82 -16.41
C ILE A 50 4.73 -15.35 -16.57
N VAL A 51 5.64 -15.97 -17.35
CA VAL A 51 5.65 -17.42 -17.55
C VAL A 51 5.89 -18.17 -16.23
N ASP A 52 6.81 -17.67 -15.40
CA ASP A 52 7.09 -18.28 -14.10
C ASP A 52 5.90 -18.11 -13.12
N ALA A 53 5.21 -16.99 -13.19
CA ALA A 53 4.01 -16.74 -12.40
C ALA A 53 2.84 -17.66 -12.81
N ILE A 54 2.64 -17.87 -14.12
CA ILE A 54 1.65 -18.83 -14.64
C ILE A 54 1.97 -20.25 -14.14
N ASN A 55 3.23 -20.70 -14.25
CA ASN A 55 3.65 -22.01 -13.77
C ASN A 55 3.48 -22.15 -12.26
N GLN A 56 3.70 -21.06 -11.51
CA GLN A 56 3.50 -21.05 -10.06
C GLN A 56 2.03 -21.25 -9.68
N LEU A 57 1.07 -20.69 -10.41
CA LEU A 57 -0.37 -20.86 -10.17
C LEU A 57 -0.81 -22.33 -10.27
N ASN A 58 -0.16 -23.16 -11.09
CA ASN A 58 -0.48 -24.58 -11.21
C ASN A 58 -0.13 -25.39 -9.94
N ASN A 59 0.75 -24.85 -9.08
CA ASN A 59 1.23 -25.50 -7.86
C ASN A 59 1.03 -24.61 -6.62
N CYS A 60 0.04 -23.71 -6.62
CA CYS A 60 -0.25 -22.84 -5.50
C CYS A 60 -1.23 -23.47 -4.50
N THR A 61 -1.25 -22.92 -3.31
CA THR A 61 -2.27 -23.20 -2.29
C THR A 61 -3.20 -22.00 -2.15
N ILE A 62 -4.49 -22.27 -1.95
CA ILE A 62 -5.47 -21.22 -1.65
C ILE A 62 -5.42 -20.92 -0.15
N SER A 63 -5.35 -19.66 0.20
CA SER A 63 -5.41 -19.19 1.59
C SER A 63 -6.41 -18.04 1.72
N THR A 64 -7.00 -17.91 2.90
CA THR A 64 -7.83 -16.76 3.24
C THR A 64 -6.95 -15.59 3.67
N ILE A 65 -7.27 -14.41 3.18
CA ILE A 65 -6.60 -13.16 3.55
C ILE A 65 -7.61 -12.16 4.11
N ASP A 66 -7.10 -11.19 4.85
CA ASP A 66 -7.87 -10.05 5.32
C ASP A 66 -8.16 -9.08 4.17
N SER A 67 -9.34 -8.51 4.14
CA SER A 67 -9.68 -7.35 3.35
C SER A 67 -9.89 -6.16 4.29
N CYS A 68 -9.40 -5.00 3.90
CA CYS A 68 -9.47 -3.79 4.70
C CYS A 68 -10.39 -2.76 4.07
N THR A 69 -10.88 -1.80 4.87
CA THR A 69 -11.68 -0.70 4.36
C THR A 69 -11.17 0.66 4.87
N ALA A 70 -11.18 1.65 4.00
CA ALA A 70 -11.06 3.06 4.38
C ALA A 70 -12.43 3.71 4.16
N ASN A 71 -13.13 4.02 5.26
CA ASN A 71 -14.58 4.21 5.29
C ASN A 71 -15.25 2.99 4.64
N GLU A 72 -15.97 3.14 3.52
CA GLU A 72 -16.67 2.04 2.82
C GLU A 72 -15.85 1.44 1.66
N ASN A 73 -14.66 1.98 1.39
CA ASN A 73 -13.87 1.60 0.23
C ASN A 73 -12.88 0.48 0.57
N VAL A 74 -12.99 -0.64 -0.11
CA VAL A 74 -12.13 -1.81 0.09
C VAL A 74 -10.74 -1.60 -0.47
N PHE A 75 -9.73 -2.07 0.25
CA PHE A 75 -8.35 -2.23 -0.21
C PHE A 75 -7.75 -3.54 0.31
N VAL A 76 -6.74 -4.07 -0.35
CA VAL A 76 -6.11 -5.35 0.00
C VAL A 76 -4.59 -5.28 0.10
N ASN A 77 -3.98 -4.22 -0.42
CA ASN A 77 -2.53 -4.04 -0.44
C ASN A 77 -2.08 -2.93 0.54
N VAL A 78 -1.54 -1.85 0.06
CA VAL A 78 -1.10 -0.68 0.82
C VAL A 78 -1.85 0.54 0.35
N SER A 79 -2.48 1.20 1.29
CA SER A 79 -3.22 2.44 1.11
C SER A 79 -2.64 3.52 2.02
N GLY A 80 -3.07 4.77 1.88
CA GLY A 80 -2.53 5.79 2.77
C GLY A 80 -2.97 7.21 2.47
N ILE A 81 -2.54 8.10 3.36
CA ILE A 81 -2.84 9.54 3.32
C ILE A 81 -1.55 10.34 3.51
N GLY A 82 -1.45 11.46 2.82
CA GLY A 82 -0.30 12.35 2.90
C GLY A 82 0.53 12.34 1.64
N PHE A 83 1.85 12.23 1.78
CA PHE A 83 2.78 12.29 0.65
C PHE A 83 2.55 11.18 -0.38
N ASP A 84 2.25 9.96 0.06
CA ASP A 84 1.97 8.84 -0.82
C ASP A 84 0.68 9.04 -1.65
N ALA A 85 -0.39 9.55 -1.03
CA ALA A 85 -1.61 9.93 -1.74
C ALA A 85 -1.38 11.09 -2.71
N HIS A 86 -0.57 12.08 -2.33
CA HIS A 86 -0.15 13.17 -3.20
C HIS A 86 0.58 12.65 -4.45
N ILE A 87 1.54 11.74 -4.27
CA ILE A 87 2.27 11.12 -5.38
C ILE A 87 1.34 10.26 -6.24
N ALA A 88 0.45 9.46 -5.64
CA ALA A 88 -0.52 8.66 -6.39
C ALA A 88 -1.42 9.55 -7.26
N ASN A 89 -1.90 10.66 -6.73
CA ASN A 89 -2.73 11.63 -7.47
C ASN A 89 -1.98 12.26 -8.64
N LEU A 90 -0.75 12.72 -8.43
CA LEU A 90 0.06 13.28 -9.52
C LEU A 90 0.43 12.22 -10.57
N PHE A 91 0.74 11.00 -10.13
CA PHE A 91 1.10 9.89 -11.02
C PHE A 91 -0.09 9.42 -11.88
N SER A 92 -1.32 9.48 -11.34
CA SER A 92 -2.53 9.12 -12.08
C SER A 92 -2.78 10.01 -13.29
N THR A 93 -2.32 11.26 -13.26
CA THR A 93 -2.46 12.24 -14.34
C THR A 93 -1.36 12.14 -15.41
N LEU A 94 -0.29 11.38 -15.18
CA LEU A 94 0.79 11.25 -16.14
C LEU A 94 0.40 10.40 -17.35
N LYS A 95 0.69 10.89 -18.56
CA LYS A 95 0.50 10.14 -19.82
C LYS A 95 1.41 8.91 -19.91
N ASN A 96 2.67 9.05 -19.48
CA ASN A 96 3.66 7.98 -19.49
C ASN A 96 3.86 7.46 -18.06
N ARG A 97 3.18 6.35 -17.73
CA ARG A 97 3.33 5.65 -16.45
C ARG A 97 4.50 4.68 -16.53
N GLY A 98 5.27 4.54 -15.46
CA GLY A 98 6.35 3.59 -15.34
C GLY A 98 7.21 3.88 -14.12
N PHE A 99 7.98 2.89 -13.68
CA PHE A 99 8.76 2.95 -12.46
C PHE A 99 9.73 4.17 -12.41
N PHE A 100 10.43 4.44 -13.51
CA PHE A 100 11.36 5.58 -13.57
C PHE A 100 10.66 6.94 -13.43
N ASN A 101 9.49 7.10 -14.06
CA ASN A 101 8.70 8.33 -13.94
C ASN A 101 8.13 8.49 -12.54
N TYR A 102 7.77 7.40 -11.89
CA TYR A 102 7.35 7.38 -10.49
C TYR A 102 8.48 7.85 -9.55
N ILE A 103 9.70 7.30 -9.69
CA ILE A 103 10.87 7.73 -8.90
C ILE A 103 11.22 9.20 -9.16
N LYS A 104 11.20 9.64 -10.42
CA LYS A 104 11.44 11.04 -10.78
C LYS A 104 10.42 11.98 -10.13
N LEU A 105 9.16 11.58 -10.09
CA LEU A 105 8.09 12.35 -9.44
C LEU A 105 8.33 12.44 -7.93
N ILE A 106 8.60 11.31 -7.25
CA ILE A 106 8.94 11.29 -5.82
C ILE A 106 10.10 12.21 -5.52
N THR A 107 11.20 12.11 -6.26
CA THR A 107 12.41 12.93 -6.01
C THR A 107 12.16 14.42 -6.22
N LYS A 108 11.26 14.80 -7.11
CA LYS A 108 10.87 16.20 -7.30
C LYS A 108 9.98 16.70 -6.15
N GLU A 109 8.92 15.95 -5.84
CA GLU A 109 7.88 16.38 -4.92
C GLU A 109 8.30 16.32 -3.44
N VAL A 110 9.19 15.39 -3.06
CA VAL A 110 9.57 15.17 -1.66
C VAL A 110 10.21 16.40 -1.02
N PHE A 111 10.91 17.24 -1.79
CA PHE A 111 11.51 18.48 -1.28
C PHE A 111 10.51 19.62 -1.12
N ALA A 112 9.41 19.61 -1.88
CA ALA A 112 8.36 20.62 -1.79
C ALA A 112 7.30 20.26 -0.75
N TYR A 113 7.04 18.97 -0.55
CA TYR A 113 5.94 18.51 0.31
C TYR A 113 6.17 18.84 1.79
N GLU A 114 5.10 19.31 2.46
CA GLU A 114 5.12 19.64 3.89
C GLU A 114 4.32 18.63 4.70
N SER A 115 4.82 18.35 5.90
CA SER A 115 4.16 17.43 6.84
C SER A 115 2.86 18.03 7.39
N THR A 116 1.83 17.19 7.55
CA THR A 116 0.49 17.55 8.00
C THR A 116 0.26 17.08 9.44
N ASN A 117 -0.65 17.73 10.16
CA ASN A 117 -1.07 17.33 11.49
C ASN A 117 -2.20 16.30 11.40
N TYR A 118 -2.07 15.23 12.18
CA TYR A 118 -3.04 14.16 12.27
C TYR A 118 -3.44 13.94 13.73
N LYS A 119 -4.74 13.70 13.97
CA LYS A 119 -5.25 13.18 15.23
C LYS A 119 -5.73 11.76 14.99
N LEU A 120 -5.09 10.82 15.67
CA LEU A 120 -5.30 9.39 15.55
C LEU A 120 -6.04 8.87 16.77
N GLN A 121 -7.05 8.02 16.56
CA GLN A 121 -7.80 7.37 17.65
C GLN A 121 -7.85 5.87 17.35
N PHE A 122 -7.33 5.07 18.26
CA PHE A 122 -7.28 3.61 18.18
C PHE A 122 -7.23 3.01 19.59
N GLU A 123 -7.91 1.90 19.80
CA GLU A 123 -7.91 1.17 21.10
C GLU A 123 -8.14 2.06 22.33
N GLY A 124 -9.06 3.01 22.22
CA GLY A 124 -9.34 3.99 23.29
C GLY A 124 -8.26 5.07 23.51
N LYS A 125 -7.16 5.02 22.78
CA LYS A 125 -6.06 6.00 22.83
C LYS A 125 -6.30 7.12 21.82
N VAL A 126 -5.79 8.31 22.16
CA VAL A 126 -5.76 9.47 21.27
C VAL A 126 -4.32 9.95 21.14
N MET A 127 -3.82 10.04 19.92
CA MET A 127 -2.49 10.54 19.62
C MET A 127 -2.56 11.68 18.61
N GLN A 128 -1.75 12.72 18.82
CA GLN A 128 -1.54 13.78 17.84
C GLN A 128 -0.12 13.67 17.29
N THR A 129 0.03 13.73 15.98
CA THR A 129 1.33 13.62 15.34
C THR A 129 1.42 14.52 14.11
N LYS A 130 2.64 14.95 13.79
CA LYS A 130 2.95 15.64 12.54
C LYS A 130 3.75 14.70 11.66
N ALA A 131 3.18 14.29 10.53
CA ALA A 131 3.74 13.27 9.67
C ALA A 131 3.74 13.70 8.20
N TYR A 132 4.66 13.14 7.41
CA TYR A 132 4.65 13.25 5.95
C TYR A 132 3.57 12.36 5.34
N LEU A 133 3.40 11.16 5.87
CA LEU A 133 2.37 10.22 5.45
C LEU A 133 1.99 9.27 6.60
N ILE A 134 0.81 8.68 6.46
CA ILE A 134 0.37 7.53 7.23
C ILE A 134 -0.08 6.47 6.23
N ALA A 135 0.67 5.37 6.11
CA ALA A 135 0.27 4.25 5.28
C ALA A 135 -0.58 3.27 6.08
N PHE A 136 -1.56 2.65 5.43
CA PHE A 136 -2.43 1.60 5.94
C PHE A 136 -2.03 0.32 5.20
N ALA A 137 -1.19 -0.49 5.82
CA ALA A 137 -0.56 -1.61 5.15
C ALA A 137 -1.19 -2.94 5.61
N ASN A 138 -1.92 -3.57 4.70
CA ASN A 138 -2.34 -4.96 4.80
C ASN A 138 -1.22 -5.87 4.25
N ALA A 139 -0.58 -5.44 3.17
CA ALA A 139 0.60 -6.07 2.60
C ALA A 139 1.88 -5.25 2.87
N SER A 140 3.06 -5.81 2.58
CA SER A 140 4.34 -5.24 3.02
C SER A 140 4.87 -4.10 2.16
N GLN A 141 4.42 -3.94 0.91
CA GLN A 141 5.08 -3.08 -0.06
C GLN A 141 4.14 -2.43 -1.07
N TYR A 142 4.53 -1.25 -1.55
CA TYR A 142 3.88 -0.58 -2.69
C TYR A 142 4.20 -1.26 -4.04
N GLY A 143 5.23 -2.08 -4.10
CA GLY A 143 5.77 -2.75 -5.28
C GLY A 143 7.26 -2.52 -5.46
N ASN A 144 7.89 -3.30 -6.36
CA ASN A 144 9.31 -3.20 -6.70
C ASN A 144 10.25 -3.11 -5.47
N ASP A 145 9.96 -3.89 -4.43
CA ASP A 145 10.69 -3.93 -3.15
C ASP A 145 10.65 -2.63 -2.32
N PHE A 146 9.72 -1.69 -2.63
CA PHE A 146 9.44 -0.54 -1.77
C PHE A 146 8.59 -0.96 -0.56
N ARG A 147 9.25 -1.49 0.46
CA ARG A 147 8.64 -2.12 1.64
C ARG A 147 8.37 -1.10 2.73
N ILE A 148 7.12 -0.65 2.83
CA ILE A 148 6.66 0.31 3.83
C ILE A 148 6.34 -0.35 5.18
N SER A 149 5.84 -1.58 5.17
CA SER A 149 5.66 -2.41 6.37
C SER A 149 6.17 -3.83 6.13
N PRO A 150 7.49 -4.05 6.30
CA PRO A 150 8.13 -5.34 5.95
C PRO A 150 7.56 -6.55 6.67
N ASN A 151 6.95 -6.34 7.84
CA ASN A 151 6.41 -7.38 8.71
C ASN A 151 4.87 -7.47 8.67
N ALA A 152 4.22 -6.80 7.72
CA ALA A 152 2.77 -6.90 7.53
C ALA A 152 2.36 -8.33 7.15
N LYS A 153 1.22 -8.78 7.65
CA LYS A 153 0.65 -10.11 7.41
C LYS A 153 -0.78 -9.95 6.89
N LEU A 154 -1.12 -10.72 5.87
CA LEU A 154 -2.43 -10.68 5.23
C LEU A 154 -3.54 -11.42 6.01
N ASN A 155 -3.25 -12.06 7.13
CA ASN A 155 -4.17 -12.99 7.80
C ASN A 155 -4.06 -12.94 9.33
N ASP A 156 -3.68 -11.80 9.90
CA ASP A 156 -3.60 -11.63 11.35
C ASP A 156 -4.74 -10.76 11.93
N GLY A 157 -5.66 -10.32 11.07
CA GLY A 157 -6.81 -9.50 11.44
C GLY A 157 -6.42 -8.07 11.85
N LEU A 158 -5.21 -7.60 11.47
CA LEU A 158 -4.67 -6.30 11.86
C LEU A 158 -4.21 -5.52 10.62
N ILE A 159 -4.20 -4.21 10.74
CA ILE A 159 -3.62 -3.29 9.76
C ILE A 159 -2.39 -2.65 10.40
N ASP A 160 -1.28 -2.60 9.66
CA ASP A 160 -0.09 -1.87 10.06
C ASP A 160 -0.22 -0.39 9.65
N PHE A 161 -0.51 0.49 10.60
CA PHE A 161 -0.48 1.93 10.38
C PHE A 161 0.95 2.45 10.51
N VAL A 162 1.57 2.76 9.39
CA VAL A 162 2.97 3.21 9.32
C VAL A 162 3.01 4.73 9.26
N ILE A 163 3.38 5.35 10.36
CA ILE A 163 3.44 6.81 10.53
C ILE A 163 4.86 7.26 10.22
N VAL A 164 5.06 7.97 9.11
CA VAL A 164 6.35 8.58 8.76
C VAL A 164 6.38 10.02 9.26
N LYS A 165 6.98 10.21 10.43
CA LYS A 165 7.09 11.51 11.11
C LYS A 165 7.98 12.48 10.33
N LYS A 166 7.84 13.77 10.62
CA LYS A 166 8.71 14.80 10.04
C LYS A 166 10.18 14.55 10.37
N PHE A 167 11.03 14.61 9.35
CA PHE A 167 12.49 14.54 9.47
C PHE A 167 13.17 15.52 8.53
N ALA A 168 14.46 15.77 8.72
CA ALA A 168 15.23 16.67 7.87
C ALA A 168 15.40 16.08 6.46
N LYS A 169 15.03 16.84 5.43
CA LYS A 169 14.94 16.37 4.03
C LYS A 169 16.27 15.81 3.49
N TRP A 170 17.43 16.24 4.00
CA TRP A 170 18.72 15.67 3.61
C TRP A 170 18.90 14.18 3.99
N LYS A 171 18.03 13.64 4.88
CA LYS A 171 18.02 12.21 5.25
C LYS A 171 17.20 11.33 4.30
N ILE A 172 16.56 11.91 3.30
CA ILE A 172 15.74 11.17 2.32
C ILE A 172 16.51 10.02 1.67
N PRO A 173 17.77 10.16 1.22
CA PRO A 173 18.50 9.02 0.64
C PRO A 173 18.63 7.84 1.60
N LEU A 174 18.94 8.10 2.87
CA LEU A 174 19.01 7.06 3.89
C LEU A 174 17.66 6.42 4.14
N PHE A 175 16.59 7.21 4.17
CA PHE A 175 15.23 6.72 4.35
C PHE A 175 14.80 5.82 3.19
N LEU A 176 15.10 6.19 1.94
CA LEU A 176 14.85 5.35 0.75
C LEU A 176 15.62 4.03 0.81
N LEU A 177 16.89 4.05 1.23
CA LEU A 177 17.66 2.83 1.45
C LEU A 177 17.02 1.91 2.50
N GLN A 178 16.46 2.47 3.57
CA GLN A 178 15.75 1.70 4.59
C GLN A 178 14.46 1.06 4.04
N ILE A 179 13.71 1.76 3.19
CA ILE A 179 12.52 1.22 2.51
C ILE A 179 12.92 0.03 1.62
N ILE A 180 13.89 0.23 0.71
CA ILE A 180 14.32 -0.80 -0.25
C ILE A 180 14.92 -2.02 0.44
N SER A 181 15.69 -1.80 1.52
CA SER A 181 16.28 -2.90 2.30
C SER A 181 15.31 -3.56 3.28
N GLY A 182 14.04 -3.11 3.35
CA GLY A 182 13.05 -3.63 4.29
C GLY A 182 13.37 -3.31 5.76
N LYS A 183 14.19 -2.30 6.03
CA LYS A 183 14.62 -1.90 7.39
C LYS A 183 13.99 -0.60 7.86
N ILE A 184 12.91 -0.15 7.23
CA ILE A 184 12.22 1.10 7.57
C ILE A 184 11.72 1.12 9.03
N HIS A 185 11.31 -0.03 9.55
CA HIS A 185 10.84 -0.19 10.94
C HIS A 185 11.93 0.10 11.99
N LEU A 186 13.21 0.14 11.60
CA LEU A 186 14.32 0.54 12.47
C LEU A 186 14.55 2.06 12.49
N SER A 187 13.85 2.81 11.66
CA SER A 187 13.98 4.26 11.60
C SER A 187 13.30 4.92 12.79
N LYS A 188 14.00 5.77 13.52
CA LYS A 188 13.41 6.58 14.61
C LYS A 188 12.33 7.57 14.15
N TYR A 189 12.19 7.77 12.86
CA TYR A 189 11.16 8.63 12.25
C TYR A 189 9.91 7.85 11.84
N VAL A 190 9.92 6.54 12.04
CA VAL A 190 8.80 5.67 11.70
C VAL A 190 8.25 5.04 12.97
N GLU A 191 6.94 5.09 13.08
CA GLU A 191 6.18 4.39 14.11
C GLU A 191 5.18 3.49 13.42
N ILE A 192 5.13 2.23 13.82
CA ILE A 192 4.18 1.25 13.25
C ILE A 192 3.22 0.86 14.38
N ILE A 193 1.94 1.10 14.16
CA ILE A 193 0.86 0.74 15.06
C ILE A 193 0.04 -0.34 14.40
N LYS A 194 -0.01 -1.52 15.01
CA LYS A 194 -0.85 -2.64 14.57
C LYS A 194 -2.17 -2.59 15.31
N THR A 195 -3.26 -2.42 14.60
CA THR A 195 -4.60 -2.41 15.19
C THR A 195 -5.65 -2.81 14.16
N LYS A 196 -6.82 -3.24 14.64
CA LYS A 196 -7.96 -3.59 13.77
C LYS A 196 -8.56 -2.38 13.09
N GLU A 197 -8.56 -1.23 13.78
CA GLU A 197 -9.14 0.00 13.27
C GLU A 197 -8.40 1.23 13.80
N MET A 198 -8.41 2.29 13.00
CA MET A 198 -7.92 3.61 13.41
C MET A 198 -8.79 4.71 12.79
N ARG A 199 -9.20 5.68 13.60
CA ARG A 199 -9.83 6.91 13.12
C ARG A 199 -8.76 7.98 12.94
N ILE A 200 -8.70 8.55 11.74
CA ILE A 200 -7.74 9.60 11.37
C ILE A 200 -8.51 10.88 11.11
N LYS A 201 -8.24 11.93 11.90
CA LYS A 201 -8.77 13.27 11.67
C LYS A 201 -7.66 14.19 11.16
N THR A 202 -7.89 14.81 10.02
CA THR A 202 -6.95 15.71 9.35
C THR A 202 -7.71 16.66 8.43
N THR A 203 -7.06 17.72 7.97
CA THR A 203 -7.59 18.62 6.93
C THR A 203 -7.38 18.08 5.50
N ASN A 204 -6.53 17.07 5.35
CA ASN A 204 -6.28 16.45 4.06
C ASN A 204 -7.26 15.30 3.85
N THR A 205 -8.07 15.39 2.80
CA THR A 205 -9.08 14.37 2.44
C THR A 205 -8.62 13.46 1.30
N LEU A 206 -7.48 13.78 0.66
CA LEU A 206 -6.91 12.95 -0.39
C LEU A 206 -6.23 11.72 0.21
N VAL A 207 -6.67 10.55 -0.19
CA VAL A 207 -6.06 9.26 0.12
C VAL A 207 -5.78 8.49 -1.17
N HIS A 208 -4.97 7.46 -1.10
CA HIS A 208 -4.94 6.45 -2.15
C HIS A 208 -5.33 5.10 -1.58
N LEU A 209 -6.01 4.28 -2.37
CA LEU A 209 -6.32 2.88 -2.06
C LEU A 209 -5.64 2.00 -3.11
N ASP A 210 -4.70 1.17 -2.64
CA ASP A 210 -3.88 0.29 -3.50
C ASP A 210 -3.25 1.02 -4.70
N GLY A 211 -2.90 2.29 -4.51
CA GLY A 211 -2.29 3.15 -5.53
C GLY A 211 -3.26 4.04 -6.32
N GLU A 212 -4.58 3.85 -6.21
CA GLU A 212 -5.58 4.69 -6.88
C GLU A 212 -6.03 5.84 -5.96
N PRO A 213 -5.88 7.11 -6.39
CA PRO A 213 -6.24 8.27 -5.58
C PRO A 213 -7.75 8.45 -5.49
N ILE A 214 -8.24 8.71 -4.29
CA ILE A 214 -9.64 9.05 -4.02
C ILE A 214 -9.71 10.18 -3.00
N THR A 215 -10.84 10.89 -2.96
CA THR A 215 -11.15 11.87 -1.92
C THR A 215 -12.17 11.27 -0.96
N LEU A 216 -11.83 11.19 0.32
CA LEU A 216 -12.75 10.76 1.38
C LEU A 216 -13.35 12.00 2.06
N SER A 217 -14.63 11.96 2.35
CA SER A 217 -15.37 12.98 3.11
C SER A 217 -15.36 12.68 4.61
#